data_9b403a26fd285169c2f7785be4525291
#
_entry.id   9b403a26fd285169c2f7785be4525291
#
_cell.length_a   1.000
_cell.length_b   1.000
_cell.length_c   1.000
_cell.angle_alpha   90.00
_cell.angle_beta   90.00
_cell.angle_gamma   90.00
#
_symmetry.space_group_name_H-M   'P 1'
#
loop_
_entity.id
_entity.type
_entity.pdbx_description
1 polymer ?
#
loop_
_entity_poly.entity_id
_entity_poly.type
_entity_poly.pdbx_seq_one_letter_code
_entity_poly.pdbx_strand_id
1 'polypeptide(L)'
;MRVLKFGGTSVANAERFLRVADILESNARQGQVATVLSAPAKITNHLVAMIEKTIGGQDALPNISDAERIFSDLLAGLASAQPGFPLARLKMVVEQEFAQIKHVLHGISLLGQCPDSINAALICRGEKMSIAIMAGLLEARGHRVTVIDPVEKLLAVXXXGGGPLP
;
A
#
# COMPACT_ATOMS: atom_id res chain seq x y z
N MET A 1 2.40 23.77 -2.41
CA MET A 1 2.51 22.30 -2.25
C MET A 1 2.42 21.63 -3.61
N ARG A 2 3.26 20.64 -3.85
CA ARG A 2 3.17 19.81 -5.05
C ARG A 2 2.60 18.45 -4.72
N VAL A 3 1.77 17.92 -5.61
CA VAL A 3 1.22 16.57 -5.46
C VAL A 3 1.76 15.72 -6.61
N LEU A 4 2.43 14.64 -6.26
CA LEU A 4 3.02 13.72 -7.23
C LEU A 4 2.32 12.37 -7.14
N LYS A 5 2.01 11.79 -8.29
CA LYS A 5 1.36 10.49 -8.35
C LYS A 5 2.25 9.50 -9.10
N PHE A 6 2.42 8.31 -8.55
CA PHE A 6 3.23 7.26 -9.15
C PHE A 6 2.40 5.99 -9.32
N GLY A 7 2.37 5.50 -10.54
CA GLY A 7 1.64 4.27 -10.87
C GLY A 7 2.42 3.02 -10.48
N GLY A 8 1.79 1.87 -10.68
CA GLY A 8 2.36 0.59 -10.25
C GLY A 8 3.70 0.25 -10.87
N THR A 9 3.91 0.60 -12.14
CA THR A 9 5.20 0.35 -12.78
C THR A 9 6.31 1.21 -12.17
N SER A 10 5.98 2.40 -11.70
CA SER A 10 6.95 3.29 -11.08
C SER A 10 7.38 2.81 -9.69
N VAL A 11 6.59 1.94 -9.07
CA VAL A 11 6.88 1.37 -7.74
C VAL A 11 6.96 -0.15 -7.78
N ALA A 12 7.36 -0.70 -8.94
CA ALA A 12 7.31 -2.13 -9.18
C ALA A 12 8.33 -2.93 -8.37
N ASN A 13 9.47 -2.34 -8.03
CA ASN A 13 10.55 -3.05 -7.35
C ASN A 13 11.40 -2.06 -6.55
N ALA A 14 12.42 -2.59 -5.88
CA ALA A 14 13.28 -1.76 -5.01
C ALA A 14 13.98 -0.65 -5.80
N GLU A 15 14.52 -0.96 -6.97
CA GLU A 15 15.21 0.05 -7.79
C GLU A 15 14.28 1.21 -8.12
N ARG A 16 13.05 0.90 -8.50
CA ARG A 16 12.07 1.93 -8.85
C ARG A 16 11.60 2.71 -7.62
N PHE A 17 11.44 2.01 -6.49
CA PHE A 17 11.13 2.69 -5.22
C PHE A 17 12.19 3.71 -4.85
N LEU A 18 13.47 3.34 -5.00
CA LEU A 18 14.58 4.24 -4.70
C LEU A 18 14.56 5.45 -5.63
N ARG A 19 14.24 5.23 -6.90
CA ARG A 19 14.11 6.32 -7.87
C ARG A 19 12.99 7.28 -7.50
N VAL A 20 11.84 6.74 -7.08
CA VAL A 20 10.72 7.57 -6.64
C VAL A 20 11.13 8.38 -5.39
N ALA A 21 11.82 7.75 -4.45
CA ALA A 21 12.31 8.46 -3.27
C ALA A 21 13.22 9.63 -3.68
N ASP A 22 14.13 9.41 -4.65
CA ASP A 22 15.00 10.48 -5.15
C ASP A 22 14.18 11.63 -5.72
N ILE A 23 13.13 11.33 -6.48
CA ILE A 23 12.24 12.34 -7.06
C ILE A 23 11.54 13.13 -5.95
N LEU A 24 11.03 12.42 -4.95
CA LEU A 24 10.33 13.05 -3.82
C LEU A 24 11.28 13.98 -3.05
N GLU A 25 12.51 13.53 -2.79
CA GLU A 25 13.50 14.33 -2.12
C GLU A 25 13.85 15.59 -2.91
N SER A 26 14.04 15.43 -4.21
CA SER A 26 14.38 16.55 -5.08
C SER A 26 13.28 17.63 -5.05
N ASN A 27 12.03 17.18 -5.09
CA ASN A 27 10.90 18.11 -5.03
C ASN A 27 10.74 18.72 -3.63
N ALA A 28 11.02 17.96 -2.58
CA ALA A 28 10.89 18.45 -1.20
C ALA A 28 11.86 19.58 -0.90
N ARG A 29 13.00 19.63 -1.59
CA ARG A 29 13.94 20.74 -1.45
C ARG A 29 13.35 22.07 -1.95
N GLN A 30 12.33 22.00 -2.78
CA GLN A 30 11.71 23.18 -3.36
C GLN A 30 10.41 23.57 -2.66
N GLY A 31 9.95 22.76 -1.70
CA GLY A 31 8.73 23.05 -0.97
C GLY A 31 8.01 21.77 -0.52
N GLN A 32 6.84 21.95 0.04
CA GLN A 32 6.06 20.82 0.52
C GLN A 32 5.63 19.91 -0.64
N VAL A 33 5.73 18.61 -0.39
CA VAL A 33 5.36 17.57 -1.36
C VAL A 33 4.40 16.59 -0.70
N ALA A 34 3.33 16.26 -1.42
CA ALA A 34 2.46 15.14 -1.09
C ALA A 34 2.57 14.12 -2.22
N THR A 35 2.45 12.85 -1.91
CA THR A 35 2.51 11.83 -2.95
C THR A 35 1.41 10.81 -2.79
N VAL A 36 0.95 10.30 -3.93
CA VAL A 36 0.02 9.19 -4.03
C VAL A 36 0.74 8.05 -4.74
N LEU A 37 0.75 6.88 -4.13
CA LEU A 37 1.44 5.72 -4.67
C LEU A 37 0.45 4.60 -4.95
N SER A 38 0.60 3.97 -6.10
CA SER A 38 -0.13 2.74 -6.41
C SER A 38 0.53 1.55 -5.71
N ALA A 39 -0.16 0.41 -5.71
CA ALA A 39 0.46 -0.85 -5.33
C ALA A 39 1.58 -1.19 -6.32
N PRO A 40 2.60 -1.95 -5.89
CA PRO A 40 3.61 -2.42 -6.83
C PRO A 40 2.98 -3.18 -8.00
N ALA A 41 3.64 -3.14 -9.16
CA ALA A 41 3.12 -3.80 -10.36
C ALA A 41 2.71 -5.24 -10.05
N LYS A 42 1.58 -5.66 -10.62
CA LYS A 42 0.96 -6.99 -10.50
C LYS A 42 0.22 -7.22 -9.19
N ILE A 43 0.46 -6.41 -8.15
CA ILE A 43 -0.21 -6.65 -6.86
C ILE A 43 -1.73 -6.51 -7.00
N THR A 44 -2.20 -5.46 -7.65
CA THR A 44 -3.65 -5.28 -7.85
C THR A 44 -4.24 -6.47 -8.59
N ASN A 45 -3.54 -6.96 -9.63
CA ASN A 45 -4.00 -8.12 -10.40
C ASN A 45 -4.10 -9.37 -9.52
N HIS A 46 -3.10 -9.58 -8.64
CA HIS A 46 -3.16 -10.72 -7.71
C HIS A 46 -4.32 -10.57 -6.73
N LEU A 47 -4.56 -9.37 -6.21
CA LEU A 47 -5.67 -9.16 -5.27
C LEU A 47 -7.02 -9.42 -5.94
N VAL A 48 -7.19 -8.94 -7.17
CA VAL A 48 -8.41 -9.21 -7.94
C VAL A 48 -8.58 -10.72 -8.15
N ALA A 49 -7.49 -11.39 -8.55
CA ALA A 49 -7.53 -12.84 -8.78
C ALA A 49 -7.86 -13.61 -7.50
N MET A 50 -7.31 -13.18 -6.35
CA MET A 50 -7.62 -13.80 -5.07
C MET A 50 -9.12 -13.78 -4.80
N ILE A 51 -9.75 -12.62 -5.01
CA ILE A 51 -11.19 -12.45 -4.77
C ILE A 51 -11.98 -13.33 -5.73
N GLU A 52 -11.67 -13.27 -7.02
CA GLU A 52 -12.40 -14.02 -8.04
C GLU A 52 -12.30 -15.53 -7.82
N LYS A 53 -11.10 -16.02 -7.52
CA LYS A 53 -10.88 -17.44 -7.25
C LYS A 53 -11.63 -17.89 -6.01
N THR A 54 -11.58 -17.07 -4.96
CA THR A 54 -12.28 -17.40 -3.72
C THR A 54 -13.79 -17.49 -3.93
N ILE A 55 -14.37 -16.55 -4.66
CA ILE A 55 -15.80 -16.59 -4.98
C ILE A 55 -16.12 -17.85 -5.79
N GLY A 56 -15.25 -18.21 -6.73
CA GLY A 56 -15.45 -19.39 -7.58
C GLY A 56 -15.09 -20.71 -6.94
N GLY A 57 -14.72 -20.71 -5.66
CA GLY A 57 -14.35 -21.96 -4.97
C GLY A 57 -13.00 -22.51 -5.41
N GLN A 58 -12.17 -21.69 -6.04
CA GLN A 58 -10.84 -22.09 -6.49
C GLN A 58 -9.77 -21.68 -5.48
N ASP A 59 -8.61 -22.30 -5.59
CA ASP A 59 -7.51 -22.05 -4.66
C ASP A 59 -6.82 -20.73 -4.98
N ALA A 60 -6.88 -19.76 -4.06
CA ALA A 60 -6.23 -18.47 -4.22
C ALA A 60 -4.78 -18.45 -3.69
N LEU A 61 -4.34 -19.55 -3.08
CA LEU A 61 -3.03 -19.58 -2.42
C LEU A 61 -1.87 -19.22 -3.35
N PRO A 62 -1.83 -19.70 -4.61
CA PRO A 62 -0.73 -19.28 -5.49
C PRO A 62 -0.64 -17.76 -5.68
N ASN A 63 -1.78 -17.10 -5.81
CA ASN A 63 -1.78 -15.63 -5.96
C ASN A 63 -1.33 -14.94 -4.68
N ILE A 64 -1.72 -15.48 -3.53
CA ILE A 64 -1.29 -14.94 -2.23
C ILE A 64 0.23 -15.07 -2.12
N SER A 65 0.77 -16.25 -2.43
CA SER A 65 2.21 -16.51 -2.34
C SER A 65 3.00 -15.62 -3.29
N ASP A 66 2.52 -15.42 -4.51
CA ASP A 66 3.19 -14.57 -5.47
C ASP A 66 3.19 -13.11 -5.00
N ALA A 67 2.07 -12.64 -4.46
CA ALA A 67 1.98 -11.27 -3.95
C ALA A 67 2.91 -11.09 -2.75
N GLU A 68 2.94 -12.06 -1.84
CA GLU A 68 3.85 -12.02 -0.70
C GLU A 68 5.31 -11.95 -1.15
N ARG A 69 5.65 -12.72 -2.19
CA ARG A 69 7.01 -12.71 -2.72
C ARG A 69 7.39 -11.35 -3.29
N ILE A 70 6.48 -10.69 -4.00
CA ILE A 70 6.72 -9.36 -4.54
C ILE A 70 7.13 -8.40 -3.41
N PHE A 71 6.37 -8.39 -2.32
CA PHE A 71 6.68 -7.52 -1.18
C PHE A 71 7.96 -7.96 -0.46
N SER A 72 8.18 -9.25 -0.32
CA SER A 72 9.39 -9.76 0.32
C SER A 72 10.64 -9.33 -0.46
N ASP A 73 10.60 -9.46 -1.79
CA ASP A 73 11.72 -9.05 -2.64
C ASP A 73 11.93 -7.53 -2.57
N LEU A 74 10.82 -6.77 -2.56
CA LEU A 74 10.90 -5.32 -2.45
C LEU A 74 11.59 -4.91 -1.14
N LEU A 75 11.14 -5.47 -0.02
CA LEU A 75 11.70 -5.12 1.28
C LEU A 75 13.18 -5.52 1.37
N ALA A 76 13.53 -6.70 0.87
CA ALA A 76 14.91 -7.15 0.89
C ALA A 76 15.82 -6.24 0.06
N GLY A 77 15.33 -5.82 -1.11
CA GLY A 77 16.08 -4.93 -1.98
C GLY A 77 16.30 -3.56 -1.35
N LEU A 78 15.27 -3.03 -0.68
CA LEU A 78 15.38 -1.73 -0.02
C LEU A 78 16.32 -1.81 1.19
N ALA A 79 16.23 -2.89 1.97
CA ALA A 79 17.11 -3.08 3.12
C ALA A 79 18.58 -3.18 2.69
N SER A 80 18.81 -3.85 1.56
CA SER A 80 20.17 -3.98 1.03
C SER A 80 20.74 -2.65 0.55
N ALA A 81 19.90 -1.78 -0.01
CA ALA A 81 20.34 -0.54 -0.63
C ALA A 81 20.36 0.66 0.32
N GLN A 82 19.53 0.64 1.37
CA GLN A 82 19.35 1.83 2.22
C GLN A 82 19.74 1.49 3.66
N PRO A 83 20.86 2.04 4.15
CA PRO A 83 21.22 1.90 5.57
C PRO A 83 20.12 2.46 6.46
N GLY A 84 19.81 1.74 7.52
CA GLY A 84 18.78 2.18 8.47
C GLY A 84 17.36 1.91 8.05
N PHE A 85 17.15 1.27 6.88
CA PHE A 85 15.81 0.90 6.44
C PHE A 85 15.16 0.02 7.52
N PRO A 86 13.94 0.34 7.97
CA PRO A 86 13.32 -0.39 9.10
C PRO A 86 12.69 -1.72 8.62
N LEU A 87 13.55 -2.66 8.22
CA LEU A 87 13.11 -3.92 7.62
C LEU A 87 12.20 -4.72 8.54
N ALA A 88 12.59 -4.90 9.80
CA ALA A 88 11.81 -5.72 10.73
C ALA A 88 10.40 -5.17 10.93
N ARG A 89 10.30 -3.85 11.11
CA ARG A 89 9.00 -3.19 11.28
C ARG A 89 8.13 -3.34 10.05
N LEU A 90 8.71 -3.14 8.87
CA LEU A 90 7.92 -3.19 7.63
C LEU A 90 7.57 -4.63 7.25
N LYS A 91 8.42 -5.60 7.59
CA LYS A 91 8.03 -7.00 7.46
C LYS A 91 6.76 -7.29 8.27
N MET A 92 6.72 -6.79 9.51
CA MET A 92 5.53 -6.98 10.35
C MET A 92 4.30 -6.31 9.75
N VAL A 93 4.46 -5.10 9.21
CA VAL A 93 3.34 -4.41 8.55
C VAL A 93 2.79 -5.25 7.39
N VAL A 94 3.67 -5.75 6.53
CA VAL A 94 3.26 -6.55 5.38
C VAL A 94 2.61 -7.86 5.84
N GLU A 95 3.20 -8.53 6.82
CA GLU A 95 2.65 -9.77 7.36
C GLU A 95 1.24 -9.57 7.93
N GLN A 96 1.05 -8.47 8.66
CA GLN A 96 -0.26 -8.16 9.24
C GLN A 96 -1.29 -7.86 8.14
N GLU A 97 -0.87 -7.14 7.09
CA GLU A 97 -1.77 -6.86 5.97
C GLU A 97 -2.19 -8.15 5.26
N PHE A 98 -1.25 -9.07 5.02
CA PHE A 98 -1.59 -10.33 4.38
C PHE A 98 -2.42 -11.23 5.29
N ALA A 99 -2.21 -11.19 6.60
CA ALA A 99 -3.06 -11.91 7.53
C ALA A 99 -4.51 -11.41 7.44
N GLN A 100 -4.69 -10.09 7.34
CA GLN A 100 -6.03 -9.52 7.17
C GLN A 100 -6.64 -9.89 5.81
N ILE A 101 -5.83 -9.87 4.75
CA ILE A 101 -6.30 -10.29 3.43
C ILE A 101 -6.81 -11.73 3.50
N LYS A 102 -6.03 -12.64 4.08
CA LYS A 102 -6.43 -14.05 4.20
C LYS A 102 -7.70 -14.20 5.02
N HIS A 103 -7.82 -13.41 6.10
CA HIS A 103 -9.00 -13.45 6.95
C HIS A 103 -10.26 -13.03 6.17
N VAL A 104 -10.15 -11.94 5.42
CA VAL A 104 -11.28 -11.46 4.61
C VAL A 104 -11.62 -12.46 3.49
N LEU A 105 -10.61 -13.06 2.84
CA LEU A 105 -10.86 -14.08 1.84
C LEU A 105 -11.59 -15.27 2.41
N HIS A 106 -11.27 -15.66 3.65
CA HIS A 106 -12.00 -16.74 4.33
C HIS A 106 -13.48 -16.37 4.49
N GLY A 107 -13.76 -15.12 4.89
CA GLY A 107 -15.14 -14.65 4.98
C GLY A 107 -15.86 -14.68 3.64
N ILE A 108 -15.18 -14.26 2.56
CA ILE A 108 -15.72 -14.30 1.21
C ILE A 108 -16.04 -15.75 0.82
N SER A 109 -15.17 -16.69 1.17
CA SER A 109 -15.40 -18.11 0.84
C SER A 109 -16.64 -18.65 1.54
N LEU A 110 -16.91 -18.20 2.76
CA LEU A 110 -18.09 -18.63 3.50
C LEU A 110 -19.38 -18.04 2.90
N LEU A 111 -19.31 -16.79 2.44
CA LEU A 111 -20.48 -16.10 1.86
C LEU A 111 -20.72 -16.46 0.40
N GLY A 112 -19.68 -16.86 -0.31
CA GLY A 112 -19.75 -17.11 -1.75
C GLY A 112 -19.85 -15.86 -2.61
N GLN A 113 -19.64 -14.70 -2.02
CA GLN A 113 -19.70 -13.42 -2.73
C GLN A 113 -18.84 -12.39 -2.01
N CYS A 114 -18.50 -11.33 -2.71
CA CYS A 114 -17.70 -10.25 -2.14
C CYS A 114 -18.47 -8.93 -2.36
N PRO A 115 -18.98 -8.32 -1.30
CA PRO A 115 -19.61 -7.01 -1.43
C PRO A 115 -18.63 -5.98 -2.00
N ASP A 116 -19.16 -5.00 -2.75
CA ASP A 116 -18.32 -4.00 -3.41
C ASP A 116 -17.41 -3.25 -2.44
N SER A 117 -17.90 -2.94 -1.25
CA SER A 117 -17.10 -2.23 -0.25
C SER A 117 -15.91 -3.07 0.23
N ILE A 118 -16.11 -4.38 0.37
CA ILE A 118 -15.04 -5.30 0.78
C ILE A 118 -14.04 -5.47 -0.35
N ASN A 119 -14.54 -5.58 -1.59
CA ASN A 119 -13.69 -5.67 -2.78
C ASN A 119 -12.76 -4.45 -2.85
N ALA A 120 -13.33 -3.26 -2.74
CA ALA A 120 -12.55 -2.02 -2.80
C ALA A 120 -11.52 -1.96 -1.68
N ALA A 121 -11.92 -2.33 -0.46
CA ALA A 121 -11.02 -2.28 0.68
C ALA A 121 -9.84 -3.24 0.52
N LEU A 122 -10.09 -4.45 -0.02
CA LEU A 122 -9.01 -5.40 -0.26
C LEU A 122 -8.02 -4.89 -1.31
N ILE A 123 -8.55 -4.34 -2.41
CA ILE A 123 -7.69 -3.89 -3.49
C ILE A 123 -6.81 -2.72 -3.03
N CYS A 124 -7.33 -1.85 -2.16
CA CYS A 124 -6.57 -0.73 -1.62
C CYS A 124 -5.43 -1.13 -0.68
N ARG A 125 -5.41 -2.36 -0.18
CA ARG A 125 -4.35 -2.78 0.74
C ARG A 125 -2.97 -2.76 0.12
N GLY A 126 -2.89 -3.02 -1.19
CA GLY A 126 -1.60 -2.93 -1.89
C GLY A 126 -1.03 -1.52 -1.89
N GLU A 127 -1.89 -0.53 -2.10
CA GLU A 127 -1.48 0.87 -2.05
C GLU A 127 -1.05 1.27 -0.65
N LYS A 128 -1.79 0.79 0.35
CA LYS A 128 -1.49 1.06 1.75
C LYS A 128 -0.10 0.55 2.12
N MET A 129 0.25 -0.65 1.65
CA MET A 129 1.58 -1.21 1.89
C MET A 129 2.67 -0.41 1.19
N SER A 130 2.45 0.01 -0.07
CA SER A 130 3.40 0.87 -0.78
C SER A 130 3.70 2.14 0.01
N ILE A 131 2.65 2.78 0.52
CA ILE A 131 2.80 4.03 1.26
C ILE A 131 3.61 3.81 2.54
N ALA A 132 3.31 2.74 3.29
CA ALA A 132 4.05 2.42 4.51
C ALA A 132 5.53 2.18 4.22
N ILE A 133 5.82 1.47 3.14
CA ILE A 133 7.19 1.15 2.76
C ILE A 133 7.94 2.41 2.32
N MET A 134 7.31 3.27 1.52
CA MET A 134 7.93 4.52 1.10
C MET A 134 8.19 5.43 2.29
N ALA A 135 7.25 5.50 3.24
CA ALA A 135 7.44 6.29 4.46
C ALA A 135 8.66 5.80 5.24
N GLY A 136 8.79 4.48 5.39
CA GLY A 136 9.95 3.90 6.07
C GLY A 136 11.26 4.21 5.36
N LEU A 137 11.26 4.16 4.03
CA LEU A 137 12.44 4.48 3.23
C LEU A 137 12.85 5.93 3.41
N LEU A 138 11.89 6.85 3.33
CA LEU A 138 12.19 8.29 3.47
C LEU A 138 12.63 8.62 4.90
N GLU A 139 12.03 7.98 5.89
CA GLU A 139 12.45 8.16 7.29
C GLU A 139 13.88 7.69 7.50
N ALA A 140 14.25 6.56 6.87
CA ALA A 140 15.63 6.05 6.93
C ALA A 140 16.61 7.06 6.32
N ARG A 141 16.14 7.88 5.39
CA ARG A 141 16.95 8.94 4.78
C ARG A 141 16.91 10.25 5.57
N GLY A 142 16.25 10.27 6.72
CA GLY A 142 16.24 11.43 7.61
C GLY A 142 15.08 12.39 7.40
N HIS A 143 14.08 12.01 6.61
CA HIS A 143 12.94 12.88 6.36
C HIS A 143 11.83 12.65 7.37
N ARG A 144 11.09 13.71 7.68
CA ARG A 144 9.88 13.61 8.48
C ARG A 144 8.71 13.35 7.52
N VAL A 145 7.98 12.27 7.75
CA VAL A 145 6.91 11.82 6.87
C VAL A 145 5.61 11.70 7.66
N THR A 146 4.52 12.19 7.08
CA THR A 146 3.18 11.99 7.63
C THR A 146 2.39 11.16 6.64
N VAL A 147 1.89 10.02 7.09
CA VAL A 147 1.00 9.18 6.27
C VAL A 147 -0.42 9.66 6.48
N ILE A 148 -1.12 9.91 5.39
CA ILE A 148 -2.50 10.40 5.42
C ILE A 148 -3.41 9.29 4.88
N ASP A 149 -4.38 8.89 5.68
CA ASP A 149 -5.43 7.98 5.21
C ASP A 149 -6.55 8.86 4.65
N PRO A 150 -6.77 8.85 3.33
CA PRO A 150 -7.77 9.75 2.73
C PRO A 150 -9.18 9.51 3.28
N VAL A 151 -9.53 8.25 3.56
CA VAL A 151 -10.86 7.91 4.08
C VAL A 151 -11.05 8.52 5.46
N GLU A 152 -10.08 8.31 6.34
CA GLU A 152 -10.14 8.82 7.70
C GLU A 152 -10.16 10.35 7.71
N LYS A 153 -9.32 10.96 6.89
CA LYS A 153 -9.23 12.41 6.82
C LYS A 153 -10.49 13.05 6.23
N LEU A 154 -11.07 12.40 5.23
CA LEU A 154 -12.32 12.89 4.64
C LEU A 154 -13.46 12.84 5.66
N LEU A 155 -13.54 11.77 6.44
CA LEU A 155 -14.53 11.65 7.50
C LEU A 155 -14.30 12.71 8.59
N ALA A 156 -13.08 12.98 8.92
CA ALA A 156 -12.71 14.00 9.91
C ALA A 156 -13.12 15.42 9.44
N VAL A 157 -12.88 15.72 8.19
CA VAL A 157 -13.30 16.99 7.59
C VAL A 157 -14.81 17.14 7.58
N UNK A 158 -15.36 16.16 7.32
CA UNK A 158 -16.77 16.06 7.34
C UNK A 158 -17.35 16.24 8.65
N UNK A 159 -16.75 15.90 9.25
CA UNK A 159 -17.09 16.01 10.55
C UNK A 159 -16.93 17.38 11.02
N UNK A 160 -16.25 17.74 10.49
CA UNK A 160 -15.94 19.00 10.84
C UNK A 160 -16.70 20.03 10.19
N GLY A 161 -17.10 19.70 9.22
CA GLY A 161 -17.88 20.62 8.41
C GLY A 161 -19.36 20.62 8.78
N GLY A 162 -19.76 19.75 9.65
CA GLY A 162 -21.16 19.61 10.03
C GLY A 162 -21.64 20.55 11.12
N GLY A 163 -21.15 21.77 11.13
CA GLY A 163 -21.76 22.77 11.98
C GLY A 163 -23.16 23.08 11.45
N PRO A 164 -24.10 23.39 12.30
CA PRO A 164 -25.44 23.69 11.82
C PRO A 164 -25.39 24.89 10.88
N LEU A 165 -25.94 24.66 9.71
CA LEU A 165 -26.16 25.77 8.80
C LEU A 165 -27.16 26.74 9.46
N PRO A 166 -26.95 28.02 9.34
CA PRO A 166 -27.87 28.99 9.94
C PRO A 166 -29.26 28.92 9.32
#